data_89219c88f258c3277d4432bd49b8a5be
#
_entry.id   89219c88f258c3277d4432bd49b8a5be
#
_cell.length_a   1.000
_cell.length_b   1.000
_cell.length_c   1.000
_cell.angle_alpha   90.00
_cell.angle_beta   90.00
_cell.angle_gamma   90.00
#
_symmetry.space_group_name_H-M   'P 1'
#
loop_
_entity.id
_entity.type
_entity.pdbx_description
1 polymer ?
#
loop_
_entity_poly.entity_id
_entity_poly.type
_entity_poly.pdbx_seq_one_letter_code
_entity_poly.pdbx_strand_id
1 'polypeptide(L)'
;MDLSTLTGESLPVLRETDPFDTRGPILEARDLVFSGTNCTGGEATAVVFNTGMHTELGRIAALSQRVGHDESPLELQVTHVARLIALVAVGMGVAFIPLGTLAAGLSLGDALNFAIGLLVANVPEGLLPTITLALAVGVRILARKAVLVKRISAVETLGSTSVICTDKTGTLTLNRMRVVRAWTAGTVVDISATAADLEPGSPALRMARAVVACNNAGIDTGIDTAQPDSPPQEHGDPTELALLHMAMSWGVDHPSSGSGSGSGSVERLAQFHFDPALRRMSTVDRDVDRIRVHSKGAPEELLPLCSAVVGEDGNERLLTQEDRATFDRLVSGWAKEGLRLLAVAERDIDQPDLADLSREQAERDLVLLGVVAMIDPPRPEVADAVARCHSAGIRLIVDTGDHGLTAKGIAESVGIGGAGGAGLRIITGVELEQLPEADLDALLATGEELIFARSSPEDKLRIADALHDQGYVVAMTGDGVNEAPALRRADIGVAMGRSGTDVAREAATMVLTDDNFATIVTPRSKQADGSTTMSASSSSTSSPTRPQRLSRFSSTPFLVAGSGCP
;
A
#
# COMPACT_ATOMS: atom_id res chain seq x y z
N MET A 1 -15.81 -14.27 -5.59
CA MET A 1 -15.80 -12.84 -5.97
C MET A 1 -14.48 -12.23 -5.55
N ASP A 2 -13.80 -11.57 -6.45
CA ASP A 2 -12.62 -10.75 -6.15
C ASP A 2 -13.09 -9.36 -5.70
N LEU A 3 -12.76 -9.01 -4.47
CA LEU A 3 -13.13 -7.74 -3.84
C LEU A 3 -11.93 -6.78 -3.74
N SER A 4 -10.79 -7.11 -4.33
CA SER A 4 -9.54 -6.34 -4.20
C SER A 4 -9.72 -4.86 -4.51
N THR A 5 -10.61 -4.53 -5.45
CA THR A 5 -10.96 -3.15 -5.81
C THR A 5 -11.58 -2.37 -4.63
N LEU A 6 -12.28 -3.03 -3.71
CA LEU A 6 -12.99 -2.40 -2.59
C LEU A 6 -12.31 -2.61 -1.25
N THR A 7 -11.55 -3.68 -1.07
CA THR A 7 -10.91 -4.04 0.21
C THR A 7 -9.39 -3.93 0.19
N GLY A 8 -8.78 -3.91 -1.00
CA GLY A 8 -7.34 -4.05 -1.18
C GLY A 8 -6.81 -5.47 -0.97
N GLU A 9 -7.65 -6.42 -0.57
CA GLU A 9 -7.26 -7.81 -0.35
C GLU A 9 -7.39 -8.64 -1.63
N SER A 10 -6.33 -9.33 -2.03
CA SER A 10 -6.27 -10.11 -3.28
C SER A 10 -6.98 -11.47 -3.21
N LEU A 11 -7.46 -11.89 -2.03
CA LEU A 11 -8.10 -13.18 -1.89
C LEU A 11 -9.57 -13.13 -2.30
N PRO A 12 -10.01 -14.00 -3.23
CA PRO A 12 -11.43 -14.10 -3.56
C PRO A 12 -12.26 -14.54 -2.36
N VAL A 13 -13.42 -13.90 -2.18
CA VAL A 13 -14.36 -14.20 -1.10
C VAL A 13 -15.53 -15.01 -1.65
N LEU A 14 -15.90 -16.09 -0.95
CA LEU A 14 -17.09 -16.86 -1.27
C LEU A 14 -18.35 -16.04 -1.01
N ARG A 15 -19.31 -16.09 -1.96
CA ARG A 15 -20.66 -15.51 -1.81
C ARG A 15 -21.68 -16.64 -1.82
N GLU A 16 -22.67 -16.53 -0.96
CA GLU A 16 -23.70 -17.54 -0.72
C GLU A 16 -25.08 -16.88 -0.78
N THR A 17 -26.11 -17.70 -1.00
CA THR A 17 -27.50 -17.22 -1.08
C THR A 17 -28.20 -17.14 0.27
N ASP A 18 -27.63 -17.74 1.30
CA ASP A 18 -28.23 -17.75 2.63
C ASP A 18 -28.05 -16.37 3.30
N PRO A 19 -29.12 -15.79 3.87
CA PRO A 19 -29.05 -14.50 4.53
C PRO A 19 -27.98 -14.52 5.64
N PHE A 20 -27.07 -13.60 5.57
CA PHE A 20 -25.97 -13.48 6.55
C PHE A 20 -26.25 -12.30 7.48
N ASP A 21 -26.49 -12.59 8.77
CA ASP A 21 -26.67 -11.57 9.79
C ASP A 21 -25.31 -11.02 10.21
N THR A 22 -24.82 -10.03 9.46
CA THR A 22 -23.58 -9.33 9.83
C THR A 22 -23.89 -8.16 10.74
N ARG A 23 -23.31 -8.18 11.94
CA ARG A 23 -23.11 -7.00 12.78
C ARG A 23 -21.82 -6.25 12.44
N GLY A 24 -21.12 -6.67 11.39
CA GLY A 24 -19.86 -6.15 10.88
C GLY A 24 -20.02 -5.28 9.63
N PRO A 25 -18.90 -4.90 9.00
CA PRO A 25 -18.88 -4.12 7.77
C PRO A 25 -19.68 -4.80 6.64
N ILE A 26 -20.40 -4.02 5.86
CA ILE A 26 -21.26 -4.53 4.77
C ILE A 26 -20.48 -5.35 3.72
N LEU A 27 -19.19 -5.06 3.55
CA LEU A 27 -18.31 -5.80 2.64
C LEU A 27 -18.05 -7.25 3.08
N GLU A 28 -18.26 -7.58 4.36
CA GLU A 28 -18.14 -8.93 4.90
C GLU A 28 -19.42 -9.77 4.71
N ALA A 29 -20.54 -9.15 4.35
CA ALA A 29 -21.81 -9.84 4.12
C ALA A 29 -21.71 -10.79 2.93
N ARG A 30 -21.90 -12.10 3.16
CA ARG A 30 -21.68 -13.15 2.15
C ARG A 30 -22.79 -13.25 1.12
N ASP A 31 -23.97 -12.74 1.42
CA ASP A 31 -25.16 -12.71 0.58
C ASP A 31 -25.21 -11.47 -0.35
N LEU A 32 -24.18 -10.62 -0.31
CA LEU A 32 -24.09 -9.42 -1.14
C LEU A 32 -22.99 -9.52 -2.19
N VAL A 33 -23.26 -8.96 -3.36
CA VAL A 33 -22.29 -8.74 -4.44
C VAL A 33 -22.21 -7.24 -4.75
N PHE A 34 -21.02 -6.76 -5.10
CA PHE A 34 -20.74 -5.33 -5.20
C PHE A 34 -20.36 -4.91 -6.61
N SER A 35 -20.81 -3.73 -7.03
CA SER A 35 -20.37 -3.10 -8.27
C SER A 35 -18.87 -2.80 -8.21
N GLY A 36 -18.15 -3.06 -9.31
CA GLY A 36 -16.70 -2.89 -9.39
C GLY A 36 -15.87 -4.08 -8.91
N THR A 37 -16.52 -5.22 -8.63
CA THR A 37 -15.88 -6.48 -8.26
C THR A 37 -16.04 -7.54 -9.35
N ASN A 38 -15.14 -8.52 -9.41
CA ASN A 38 -15.13 -9.55 -10.44
C ASN A 38 -15.55 -10.92 -9.89
N CYS A 39 -16.36 -11.67 -10.66
CA CYS A 39 -16.64 -13.06 -10.37
C CYS A 39 -15.47 -13.93 -10.87
N THR A 40 -14.74 -14.55 -9.95
CA THR A 40 -13.57 -15.40 -10.27
C THR A 40 -13.93 -16.85 -10.51
N GLY A 41 -15.14 -17.28 -10.13
CA GLY A 41 -15.63 -18.63 -10.35
C GLY A 41 -17.11 -18.77 -10.00
N GLY A 42 -17.79 -19.73 -10.62
CA GLY A 42 -19.22 -19.95 -10.44
C GLY A 42 -20.11 -18.94 -11.20
N GLU A 43 -21.40 -19.07 -11.01
CA GLU A 43 -22.43 -18.14 -11.54
C GLU A 43 -23.51 -17.92 -10.50
N ALA A 44 -24.11 -16.75 -10.49
CA ALA A 44 -25.21 -16.43 -9.60
C ALA A 44 -26.16 -15.38 -10.23
N THR A 45 -27.41 -15.41 -9.80
CA THR A 45 -28.39 -14.36 -10.09
C THR A 45 -28.54 -13.49 -8.86
N ALA A 46 -28.38 -12.18 -9.02
CA ALA A 46 -28.51 -11.21 -7.94
C ALA A 46 -29.58 -10.16 -8.23
N VAL A 47 -30.24 -9.68 -7.18
CA VAL A 47 -31.19 -8.57 -7.28
C VAL A 47 -30.45 -7.27 -6.97
N VAL A 48 -30.49 -6.33 -7.91
CA VAL A 48 -29.91 -4.99 -7.71
C VAL A 48 -30.83 -4.19 -6.79
N PHE A 49 -30.31 -3.77 -5.63
CA PHE A 49 -31.07 -2.95 -4.68
C PHE A 49 -30.49 -1.53 -4.51
N ASN A 50 -29.19 -1.34 -4.81
CA ASN A 50 -28.54 -0.03 -4.81
C ASN A 50 -27.89 0.25 -6.17
N THR A 51 -27.92 1.51 -6.62
CA THR A 51 -27.34 1.94 -7.90
C THR A 51 -26.60 3.29 -7.78
N GLY A 52 -25.70 3.55 -8.71
CA GLY A 52 -24.97 4.83 -8.80
C GLY A 52 -24.21 5.17 -7.52
N MET A 53 -24.44 6.36 -6.98
CA MET A 53 -23.75 6.85 -5.77
C MET A 53 -24.15 6.14 -4.47
N HIS A 54 -25.17 5.26 -4.51
CA HIS A 54 -25.58 4.45 -3.36
C HIS A 54 -24.92 3.06 -3.32
N THR A 55 -24.12 2.70 -4.33
CA THR A 55 -23.27 1.51 -4.29
C THR A 55 -22.03 1.79 -3.43
N GLU A 56 -21.32 0.75 -2.97
CA GLU A 56 -20.07 0.93 -2.21
C GLU A 56 -19.03 1.69 -3.04
N LEU A 57 -18.85 1.33 -4.31
CA LEU A 57 -17.97 2.07 -5.22
C LEU A 57 -18.43 3.54 -5.37
N GLY A 58 -19.75 3.76 -5.49
CA GLY A 58 -20.33 5.11 -5.55
C GLY A 58 -20.10 5.90 -4.27
N ARG A 59 -20.17 5.25 -3.10
CA ARG A 59 -19.88 5.87 -1.80
C ARG A 59 -18.42 6.35 -1.72
N ILE A 60 -17.47 5.52 -2.14
CA ILE A 60 -16.04 5.89 -2.21
C ILE A 60 -15.83 7.06 -3.19
N ALA A 61 -16.47 7.00 -4.37
CA ALA A 61 -16.42 8.10 -5.33
C ALA A 61 -17.03 9.41 -4.78
N ALA A 62 -18.12 9.32 -4.01
CA ALA A 62 -18.75 10.49 -3.37
C ALA A 62 -17.84 11.10 -2.31
N LEU A 63 -17.16 10.29 -1.51
CA LEU A 63 -16.16 10.78 -0.55
C LEU A 63 -15.03 11.53 -1.28
N SER A 64 -14.50 10.94 -2.35
CA SER A 64 -13.47 11.59 -3.16
C SER A 64 -13.93 12.92 -3.78
N GLN A 65 -15.20 13.02 -4.23
CA GLN A 65 -15.73 14.26 -4.83
C GLN A 65 -16.01 15.37 -3.81
N ARG A 66 -16.36 15.03 -2.56
CA ARG A 66 -16.63 16.01 -1.50
C ARG A 66 -15.38 16.71 -1.01
N VAL A 67 -14.23 16.07 -1.17
CA VAL A 67 -12.95 16.63 -0.76
C VAL A 67 -12.57 17.76 -1.73
N GLY A 68 -12.57 18.98 -1.22
CA GLY A 68 -12.02 20.15 -1.92
C GLY A 68 -10.50 20.05 -2.02
N HIS A 69 -9.92 20.97 -2.79
CA HIS A 69 -8.48 21.14 -2.82
C HIS A 69 -8.13 22.38 -2.04
N ASP A 70 -7.24 22.23 -1.08
CA ASP A 70 -6.71 23.36 -0.34
C ASP A 70 -5.61 24.07 -1.16
N GLU A 71 -5.46 25.38 -0.96
CA GLU A 71 -4.38 26.16 -1.56
C GLU A 71 -3.03 25.70 -1.01
N SER A 72 -1.98 25.67 -1.85
CA SER A 72 -0.65 25.29 -1.38
C SER A 72 -0.09 26.29 -0.35
N PRO A 73 0.81 25.87 0.55
CA PRO A 73 1.45 26.76 1.52
C PRO A 73 2.09 28.00 0.86
N LEU A 74 2.69 27.81 -0.33
CA LEU A 74 3.27 28.93 -1.08
C LEU A 74 2.19 29.86 -1.64
N GLU A 75 1.10 29.32 -2.18
CA GLU A 75 -0.02 30.14 -2.69
C GLU A 75 -0.61 31.02 -1.58
N LEU A 76 -0.80 30.44 -0.38
CA LEU A 76 -1.23 31.20 0.80
C LEU A 76 -0.24 32.30 1.19
N GLN A 77 1.07 31.99 1.23
CA GLN A 77 2.10 32.96 1.56
C GLN A 77 2.21 34.06 0.51
N VAL A 78 2.19 33.71 -0.78
CA VAL A 78 2.23 34.69 -1.89
C VAL A 78 1.02 35.60 -1.84
N THR A 79 -0.17 35.05 -1.61
CA THR A 79 -1.41 35.83 -1.46
C THR A 79 -1.35 36.76 -0.26
N HIS A 80 -0.80 36.29 0.88
CA HIS A 80 -0.61 37.14 2.07
C HIS A 80 0.36 38.30 1.80
N VAL A 81 1.53 38.01 1.22
CA VAL A 81 2.54 39.02 0.87
C VAL A 81 1.97 40.01 -0.16
N ALA A 82 1.25 39.50 -1.19
CA ALA A 82 0.63 40.38 -2.20
C ALA A 82 -0.40 41.31 -1.57
N ARG A 83 -1.23 40.86 -0.64
CA ARG A 83 -2.19 41.68 0.11
C ARG A 83 -1.48 42.74 0.94
N LEU A 84 -0.39 42.38 1.64
CA LEU A 84 0.41 43.33 2.43
C LEU A 84 1.01 44.41 1.54
N ILE A 85 1.62 44.06 0.41
CA ILE A 85 2.19 44.98 -0.56
C ILE A 85 1.11 45.91 -1.11
N ALA A 86 -0.06 45.34 -1.50
CA ALA A 86 -1.18 46.14 -1.99
C ALA A 86 -1.68 47.16 -0.95
N LEU A 87 -1.79 46.74 0.32
CA LEU A 87 -2.21 47.64 1.41
C LEU A 87 -1.20 48.78 1.63
N VAL A 88 0.11 48.45 1.62
CA VAL A 88 1.18 49.47 1.73
C VAL A 88 1.15 50.41 0.52
N ALA A 89 1.01 49.90 -0.69
CA ALA A 89 0.97 50.69 -1.91
C ALA A 89 -0.23 51.65 -1.93
N VAL A 90 -1.43 51.13 -1.56
CA VAL A 90 -2.64 51.98 -1.42
C VAL A 90 -2.43 53.06 -0.34
N GLY A 91 -1.88 52.65 0.83
CA GLY A 91 -1.58 53.62 1.92
C GLY A 91 -0.61 54.73 1.49
N MET A 92 0.45 54.37 0.76
CA MET A 92 1.39 55.35 0.19
C MET A 92 0.73 56.26 -0.85
N GLY A 93 -0.09 55.69 -1.75
CA GLY A 93 -0.83 56.42 -2.76
C GLY A 93 -1.78 57.44 -2.14
N VAL A 94 -2.57 57.01 -1.15
CA VAL A 94 -3.49 57.92 -0.41
C VAL A 94 -2.74 58.98 0.36
N ALA A 95 -1.62 58.68 1.02
CA ALA A 95 -0.80 59.65 1.74
C ALA A 95 -0.12 60.66 0.81
N PHE A 96 0.24 60.24 -0.40
CA PHE A 96 0.88 61.10 -1.39
C PHE A 96 -0.05 62.20 -1.93
N ILE A 97 -1.36 61.97 -2.02
CA ILE A 97 -2.31 62.96 -2.53
C ILE A 97 -2.26 64.28 -1.71
N PRO A 98 -2.49 64.25 -0.39
CA PRO A 98 -2.38 65.48 0.41
C PRO A 98 -0.95 66.05 0.46
N LEU A 99 0.07 65.15 0.49
CA LEU A 99 1.47 65.60 0.49
C LEU A 99 1.83 66.30 -0.83
N GLY A 100 1.44 65.77 -1.96
CA GLY A 100 1.66 66.30 -3.29
C GLY A 100 0.93 67.62 -3.50
N THR A 101 -0.33 67.75 -3.06
CA THR A 101 -1.13 68.95 -3.23
C THR A 101 -0.74 70.07 -2.24
N LEU A 102 -0.54 69.73 -0.95
CA LEU A 102 -0.28 70.74 0.10
C LEU A 102 1.20 71.10 0.23
N ALA A 103 2.12 70.17 0.10
CA ALA A 103 3.55 70.41 0.28
C ALA A 103 4.30 70.68 -1.04
N ALA A 104 3.94 69.94 -2.14
CA ALA A 104 4.61 70.10 -3.44
C ALA A 104 3.86 71.05 -4.41
N GLY A 105 2.66 71.56 -4.07
CA GLY A 105 1.88 72.44 -4.92
C GLY A 105 1.36 71.81 -6.23
N LEU A 106 1.28 70.49 -6.30
CA LEU A 106 0.78 69.79 -7.49
C LEU A 106 -0.72 70.00 -7.65
N SER A 107 -1.20 70.05 -8.89
CA SER A 107 -2.64 69.95 -9.13
C SER A 107 -3.19 68.59 -8.61
N LEU A 108 -4.45 68.59 -8.20
CA LEU A 108 -5.09 67.30 -7.73
C LEU A 108 -5.01 66.18 -8.79
N GLY A 109 -5.10 66.57 -10.09
CA GLY A 109 -4.98 65.64 -11.19
C GLY A 109 -3.57 65.02 -11.30
N ASP A 110 -2.53 65.82 -11.14
CA ASP A 110 -1.13 65.38 -11.18
C ASP A 110 -0.79 64.52 -9.96
N ALA A 111 -1.27 64.92 -8.77
CA ALA A 111 -1.09 64.15 -7.54
C ALA A 111 -1.80 62.77 -7.63
N LEU A 112 -3.00 62.73 -8.24
CA LEU A 112 -3.74 61.45 -8.46
C LEU A 112 -3.03 60.57 -9.48
N ASN A 113 -2.58 61.12 -10.62
CA ASN A 113 -1.83 60.39 -11.62
C ASN A 113 -0.52 59.82 -11.05
N PHE A 114 0.19 60.55 -10.22
CA PHE A 114 1.39 60.08 -9.56
C PHE A 114 1.09 58.98 -8.53
N ALA A 115 0.01 59.14 -7.75
CA ALA A 115 -0.43 58.10 -6.80
C ALA A 115 -0.80 56.80 -7.50
N ILE A 116 -1.49 56.86 -8.65
CA ILE A 116 -1.79 55.69 -9.49
C ILE A 116 -0.49 55.06 -10.03
N GLY A 117 0.43 55.90 -10.54
CA GLY A 117 1.73 55.43 -11.01
C GLY A 117 2.54 54.71 -9.91
N LEU A 118 2.53 55.26 -8.69
CA LEU A 118 3.17 54.65 -7.52
C LEU A 118 2.53 53.31 -7.15
N LEU A 119 1.19 53.24 -7.23
CA LEU A 119 0.45 52.02 -6.96
C LEU A 119 0.80 50.92 -7.96
N VAL A 120 0.79 51.24 -9.26
CA VAL A 120 1.14 50.28 -10.34
C VAL A 120 2.60 49.85 -10.24
N ALA A 121 3.53 50.77 -9.94
CA ALA A 121 4.95 50.45 -9.83
C ALA A 121 5.28 49.48 -8.68
N ASN A 122 4.44 49.42 -7.64
CA ASN A 122 4.61 48.50 -6.50
C ASN A 122 3.92 47.13 -6.68
N VAL A 123 3.23 46.88 -7.80
CA VAL A 123 2.67 45.56 -8.09
C VAL A 123 3.81 44.62 -8.50
N PRO A 124 4.04 43.51 -7.78
CA PRO A 124 5.15 42.60 -8.09
C PRO A 124 4.81 41.68 -9.28
N GLU A 125 4.67 42.25 -10.48
CA GLU A 125 4.25 41.50 -11.69
C GLU A 125 5.19 40.33 -12.04
N GLY A 126 6.48 40.45 -11.67
CA GLY A 126 7.48 39.41 -11.93
C GLY A 126 7.47 38.25 -10.95
N LEU A 127 6.79 38.33 -9.81
CA LEU A 127 6.86 37.34 -8.75
C LEU A 127 6.25 36.00 -9.20
N LEU A 128 5.02 36.02 -9.68
CA LEU A 128 4.28 34.83 -10.09
C LEU A 128 4.93 34.09 -11.27
N PRO A 129 5.33 34.77 -12.38
CA PRO A 129 6.05 34.15 -13.47
C PRO A 129 7.38 33.51 -13.03
N THR A 130 8.12 34.15 -12.15
CA THR A 130 9.42 33.62 -11.66
C THR A 130 9.23 32.36 -10.83
N ILE A 131 8.24 32.35 -9.93
CA ILE A 131 7.89 31.15 -9.12
C ILE A 131 7.45 30.03 -10.05
N THR A 132 6.54 30.30 -10.99
CA THR A 132 6.04 29.30 -11.94
C THR A 132 7.18 28.70 -12.78
N LEU A 133 8.14 29.52 -13.24
CA LEU A 133 9.30 29.03 -13.96
C LEU A 133 10.20 28.15 -13.10
N ALA A 134 10.46 28.54 -11.85
CA ALA A 134 11.26 27.73 -10.93
C ALA A 134 10.60 26.37 -10.65
N LEU A 135 9.28 26.37 -10.41
CA LEU A 135 8.51 25.12 -10.20
C LEU A 135 8.49 24.26 -11.46
N ALA A 136 8.37 24.86 -12.67
CA ALA A 136 8.42 24.11 -13.93
C ALA A 136 9.77 23.41 -14.14
N VAL A 137 10.88 24.01 -13.72
CA VAL A 137 12.18 23.34 -13.70
C VAL A 137 12.16 22.14 -12.73
N GLY A 138 11.54 22.31 -11.55
CA GLY A 138 11.32 21.24 -10.57
C GLY A 138 10.53 20.06 -11.19
N VAL A 139 9.41 20.34 -11.86
CA VAL A 139 8.61 19.33 -12.58
C VAL A 139 9.47 18.56 -13.59
N ARG A 140 10.30 19.27 -14.36
CA ARG A 140 11.19 18.63 -15.34
C ARG A 140 12.22 17.70 -14.70
N ILE A 141 12.74 18.06 -13.53
CA ILE A 141 13.67 17.22 -12.76
C ILE A 141 12.95 15.97 -12.25
N LEU A 142 11.74 16.12 -11.70
CA LEU A 142 10.92 15.02 -11.22
C LEU A 142 10.52 14.06 -12.36
N ALA A 143 10.12 14.59 -13.51
CA ALA A 143 9.78 13.78 -14.68
C ALA A 143 10.95 12.89 -15.15
N ARG A 144 12.21 13.39 -15.07
CA ARG A 144 13.41 12.58 -15.36
C ARG A 144 13.65 11.46 -14.34
N LYS A 145 12.98 11.52 -13.20
CA LYS A 145 13.04 10.52 -12.12
C LYS A 145 11.76 9.68 -12.04
N ALA A 146 11.07 9.53 -13.17
CA ALA A 146 9.85 8.75 -13.26
C ALA A 146 8.67 9.27 -12.40
N VAL A 147 8.64 10.55 -12.03
CA VAL A 147 7.51 11.19 -11.35
C VAL A 147 6.73 12.05 -12.33
N LEU A 148 5.47 11.69 -12.59
CA LEU A 148 4.53 12.53 -13.32
C LEU A 148 3.83 13.47 -12.35
N VAL A 149 4.06 14.75 -12.47
CA VAL A 149 3.42 15.79 -11.66
C VAL A 149 2.20 16.32 -12.39
N LYS A 150 1.03 16.22 -11.81
CA LYS A 150 -0.22 16.76 -12.37
C LYS A 150 -0.48 18.19 -11.97
N ARG A 151 0.05 18.61 -10.82
CA ARG A 151 -0.07 19.99 -10.30
C ARG A 151 1.30 20.56 -10.00
N ILE A 152 1.57 21.74 -10.51
CA ILE A 152 2.87 22.38 -10.33
C ILE A 152 3.13 22.71 -8.85
N SER A 153 2.10 23.09 -8.10
CA SER A 153 2.18 23.37 -6.66
C SER A 153 2.67 22.18 -5.83
N ALA A 154 2.37 20.94 -6.26
CA ALA A 154 2.81 19.74 -5.57
C ALA A 154 4.35 19.61 -5.47
N VAL A 155 5.11 20.25 -6.38
CA VAL A 155 6.59 20.25 -6.33
C VAL A 155 7.11 21.04 -5.12
N GLU A 156 6.45 22.14 -4.80
CA GLU A 156 6.79 22.95 -3.64
C GLU A 156 6.37 22.24 -2.35
N THR A 157 5.12 21.76 -2.32
CA THR A 157 4.56 21.05 -1.15
C THR A 157 5.37 19.83 -0.80
N LEU A 158 5.94 19.12 -1.79
CA LEU A 158 6.84 17.97 -1.56
C LEU A 158 8.08 18.38 -0.74
N GLY A 159 8.58 19.59 -0.93
CA GLY A 159 9.70 20.13 -0.16
C GLY A 159 9.37 20.40 1.31
N SER A 160 8.12 20.65 1.64
CA SER A 160 7.64 20.98 3.00
C SER A 160 6.96 19.79 3.72
N THR A 161 6.87 18.63 3.08
CA THR A 161 6.25 17.42 3.66
C THR A 161 6.86 17.09 5.02
N SER A 162 6.01 16.92 6.02
CA SER A 162 6.39 16.57 7.40
C SER A 162 5.97 15.15 7.79
N VAL A 163 4.89 14.63 7.18
CA VAL A 163 4.35 13.28 7.42
C VAL A 163 4.08 12.59 6.09
N ILE A 164 4.46 11.33 5.98
CA ILE A 164 4.06 10.47 4.88
C ILE A 164 3.19 9.34 5.44
N CYS A 165 1.92 9.31 5.04
CA CYS A 165 1.04 8.18 5.25
C CYS A 165 1.18 7.24 4.04
N THR A 166 1.62 6.02 4.27
CA THR A 166 1.89 5.08 3.17
C THR A 166 1.08 3.81 3.32
N ASP A 167 0.46 3.39 2.22
CA ASP A 167 -0.07 2.03 2.17
C ASP A 167 1.08 1.03 2.18
N LYS A 168 0.81 -0.18 2.70
CA LYS A 168 1.80 -1.27 2.75
C LYS A 168 1.90 -1.98 1.40
N THR A 169 0.75 -2.49 0.92
CA THR A 169 0.67 -3.40 -0.23
C THR A 169 0.90 -2.64 -1.54
N GLY A 170 1.77 -3.17 -2.41
CA GLY A 170 2.09 -2.52 -3.68
C GLY A 170 2.93 -1.24 -3.57
N THR A 171 2.98 -0.59 -2.40
CA THR A 171 3.76 0.61 -2.13
C THR A 171 5.08 0.30 -1.43
N LEU A 172 5.05 -0.17 -0.19
CA LEU A 172 6.25 -0.60 0.55
C LEU A 172 6.71 -1.99 0.10
N THR A 173 5.78 -2.83 -0.35
CA THR A 173 6.02 -4.20 -0.80
C THR A 173 5.85 -4.35 -2.30
N LEU A 174 6.28 -5.50 -2.82
CA LEU A 174 6.22 -5.82 -4.25
C LEU A 174 4.81 -6.18 -4.75
N ASN A 175 3.82 -6.35 -3.84
CA ASN A 175 2.53 -6.96 -4.11
C ASN A 175 2.67 -8.35 -4.78
N ARG A 176 3.62 -9.12 -4.30
CA ARG A 176 4.02 -10.40 -4.88
C ARG A 176 4.40 -11.36 -3.77
N MET A 177 3.50 -12.28 -3.45
CA MET A 177 3.76 -13.28 -2.41
C MET A 177 4.97 -14.13 -2.79
N ARG A 178 5.79 -14.45 -1.79
CA ARG A 178 6.94 -15.34 -1.95
C ARG A 178 7.05 -16.27 -0.75
N VAL A 179 7.31 -17.57 -1.01
CA VAL A 179 7.68 -18.49 0.06
C VAL A 179 9.09 -18.15 0.54
N VAL A 180 9.24 -17.99 1.85
CA VAL A 180 10.52 -17.64 2.49
C VAL A 180 11.01 -18.74 3.42
N ARG A 181 10.12 -19.59 3.92
CA ARG A 181 10.47 -20.74 4.77
C ARG A 181 9.52 -21.88 4.47
N ALA A 182 10.02 -23.11 4.59
CA ALA A 182 9.22 -24.33 4.58
C ALA A 182 9.69 -25.24 5.72
N TRP A 183 8.76 -25.95 6.33
CA TRP A 183 9.04 -26.97 7.34
C TRP A 183 8.34 -28.26 6.94
N THR A 184 9.09 -29.36 6.93
CA THR A 184 8.58 -30.71 6.66
C THR A 184 9.43 -31.71 7.42
N ALA A 185 8.84 -32.82 7.82
CA ALA A 185 9.52 -33.95 8.49
C ALA A 185 10.38 -33.51 9.70
N GLY A 186 9.92 -32.54 10.48
CA GLY A 186 10.65 -32.07 11.67
C GLY A 186 11.74 -31.01 11.40
N THR A 187 12.07 -30.69 10.15
CA THR A 187 13.17 -29.81 9.77
C THR A 187 12.70 -28.60 8.95
N VAL A 188 13.43 -27.49 9.06
CA VAL A 188 13.25 -26.32 8.17
C VAL A 188 14.05 -26.56 6.90
N VAL A 189 13.39 -26.50 5.75
CA VAL A 189 13.99 -26.66 4.44
C VAL A 189 14.48 -25.32 3.93
N ASP A 190 15.68 -25.30 3.35
CA ASP A 190 16.22 -24.12 2.68
C ASP A 190 15.44 -23.87 1.37
N ILE A 191 14.79 -22.71 1.30
CA ILE A 191 14.02 -22.29 0.11
C ILE A 191 14.92 -22.03 -1.09
N SER A 192 16.19 -21.71 -0.88
CA SER A 192 17.17 -21.54 -1.97
C SER A 192 17.68 -22.87 -2.54
N ALA A 193 17.33 -24.00 -1.94
CA ALA A 193 17.65 -25.33 -2.46
C ALA A 193 17.07 -25.49 -3.87
N THR A 194 17.86 -26.10 -4.74
CA THR A 194 17.44 -26.45 -6.11
C THR A 194 17.08 -27.92 -6.21
N ALA A 195 16.52 -28.31 -7.33
CA ALA A 195 16.22 -29.74 -7.60
C ALA A 195 17.42 -30.68 -7.40
N ALA A 196 18.64 -30.17 -7.60
CA ALA A 196 19.87 -30.96 -7.44
C ALA A 196 20.25 -31.19 -5.96
N ASP A 197 19.73 -30.35 -5.05
CA ASP A 197 20.03 -30.39 -3.62
C ASP A 197 19.04 -31.28 -2.84
N LEU A 198 17.92 -31.68 -3.47
CA LEU A 198 16.86 -32.46 -2.85
C LEU A 198 16.91 -33.91 -3.34
N GLU A 199 16.92 -34.86 -2.41
CA GLU A 199 16.88 -36.28 -2.75
C GLU A 199 15.54 -36.67 -3.39
N PRO A 200 15.55 -37.53 -4.45
CA PRO A 200 14.33 -38.04 -5.04
C PRO A 200 13.48 -38.78 -3.99
N GLY A 201 12.22 -38.37 -3.85
CA GLY A 201 11.30 -38.94 -2.85
C GLY A 201 11.38 -38.32 -1.46
N SER A 202 12.19 -37.27 -1.27
CA SER A 202 12.26 -36.55 0.01
C SER A 202 10.90 -35.96 0.41
N PRO A 203 10.65 -35.76 1.73
CA PRO A 203 9.44 -35.09 2.24
C PRO A 203 9.18 -33.72 1.61
N ALA A 204 10.24 -32.96 1.31
CA ALA A 204 10.14 -31.67 0.65
C ALA A 204 9.56 -31.78 -0.76
N LEU A 205 10.04 -32.72 -1.59
CA LEU A 205 9.48 -32.96 -2.93
C LEU A 205 8.06 -33.52 -2.88
N ARG A 206 7.73 -34.33 -1.87
CA ARG A 206 6.37 -34.82 -1.64
C ARG A 206 5.43 -33.64 -1.35
N MET A 207 5.82 -32.72 -0.47
CA MET A 207 5.08 -31.50 -0.16
C MET A 207 4.94 -30.60 -1.41
N ALA A 208 6.01 -30.42 -2.19
CA ALA A 208 5.96 -29.62 -3.42
C ALA A 208 4.96 -30.18 -4.45
N ARG A 209 4.92 -31.53 -4.62
CA ARG A 209 3.93 -32.17 -5.50
C ARG A 209 2.50 -31.96 -5.01
N ALA A 210 2.25 -32.08 -3.70
CA ALA A 210 0.94 -31.85 -3.11
C ALA A 210 0.48 -30.39 -3.32
N VAL A 211 1.41 -29.43 -3.20
CA VAL A 211 1.15 -28.01 -3.44
C VAL A 211 0.79 -27.75 -4.90
N VAL A 212 1.48 -28.39 -5.86
CA VAL A 212 1.17 -28.28 -7.30
C VAL A 212 -0.18 -28.91 -7.61
N ALA A 213 -0.47 -30.09 -7.05
CA ALA A 213 -1.73 -30.79 -7.26
C ALA A 213 -2.93 -30.01 -6.68
N CYS A 214 -2.76 -29.39 -5.50
CA CYS A 214 -3.77 -28.55 -4.87
C CYS A 214 -3.59 -27.07 -5.24
N ASN A 215 -3.72 -26.73 -6.53
CA ASN A 215 -3.47 -25.38 -7.04
C ASN A 215 -4.39 -25.07 -8.23
N ASN A 216 -4.79 -23.80 -8.37
CA ASN A 216 -5.60 -23.27 -9.47
C ASN A 216 -4.84 -22.24 -10.30
N ALA A 217 -3.69 -21.76 -9.81
CA ALA A 217 -2.88 -20.83 -10.57
C ALA A 217 -2.14 -21.57 -11.71
N GLY A 218 -1.76 -20.85 -12.73
CA GLY A 218 -0.99 -21.35 -13.86
C GLY A 218 0.13 -20.40 -14.24
N ILE A 219 1.21 -20.99 -14.75
CA ILE A 219 2.34 -20.26 -15.33
C ILE A 219 2.49 -20.75 -16.76
N ASP A 220 2.05 -19.94 -17.70
CA ASP A 220 2.20 -20.24 -19.11
C ASP A 220 3.65 -19.99 -19.54
N THR A 221 4.44 -21.04 -19.59
CA THR A 221 5.79 -21.04 -20.16
C THR A 221 5.77 -21.09 -21.68
N GLY A 222 4.62 -20.82 -22.30
CA GLY A 222 4.40 -20.93 -23.74
C GLY A 222 5.44 -20.14 -24.49
N ILE A 223 6.30 -20.87 -25.21
CA ILE A 223 7.11 -20.31 -26.27
C ILE A 223 6.11 -19.90 -27.36
N ASP A 224 5.56 -18.69 -27.23
CA ASP A 224 4.89 -18.08 -28.36
C ASP A 224 5.96 -17.89 -29.43
N THR A 225 5.88 -18.71 -30.48
CA THR A 225 6.83 -18.71 -31.59
C THR A 225 6.89 -17.35 -32.31
N ALA A 226 5.96 -16.44 -31.97
CA ALA A 226 5.93 -15.06 -32.49
C ALA A 226 6.73 -14.05 -31.63
N GLN A 227 6.96 -14.32 -30.32
CA GLN A 227 7.73 -13.46 -29.42
C GLN A 227 8.48 -14.28 -28.36
N PRO A 228 9.67 -14.81 -28.70
CA PRO A 228 10.41 -15.72 -27.80
C PRO A 228 10.95 -15.06 -26.52
N ASP A 229 10.96 -13.73 -26.42
CA ASP A 229 11.43 -12.95 -25.26
C ASP A 229 10.30 -12.44 -24.35
N SER A 230 9.05 -12.87 -24.55
CA SER A 230 7.96 -12.47 -23.66
C SER A 230 8.10 -13.17 -22.31
N PRO A 231 7.98 -12.43 -21.20
CA PRO A 231 7.99 -13.08 -19.88
C PRO A 231 6.79 -14.04 -19.75
N PRO A 232 6.95 -15.15 -18.99
CA PRO A 232 5.86 -16.10 -18.76
C PRO A 232 4.62 -15.36 -18.24
N GLN A 233 3.45 -15.70 -18.78
CA GLN A 233 2.19 -15.16 -18.28
C GLN A 233 1.76 -15.95 -17.05
N GLU A 234 1.70 -15.27 -15.92
CA GLU A 234 1.24 -15.81 -14.66
C GLU A 234 -0.23 -15.44 -14.46
N HIS A 235 -1.07 -16.41 -14.09
CA HIS A 235 -2.47 -16.17 -13.77
C HIS A 235 -2.89 -16.97 -12.54
N GLY A 236 -3.74 -16.37 -11.70
CA GLY A 236 -4.22 -16.97 -10.47
C GLY A 236 -3.90 -16.14 -9.21
N ASP A 237 -4.20 -16.72 -8.07
CA ASP A 237 -3.98 -16.11 -6.76
C ASP A 237 -2.47 -15.95 -6.47
N PRO A 238 -2.01 -14.80 -5.93
CA PRO A 238 -0.60 -14.58 -5.60
C PRO A 238 -0.01 -15.61 -4.62
N THR A 239 -0.82 -16.16 -3.70
CA THR A 239 -0.42 -17.21 -2.77
C THR A 239 -0.16 -18.51 -3.52
N GLU A 240 -1.04 -18.85 -4.46
CA GLU A 240 -0.92 -20.06 -5.28
C GLU A 240 0.26 -19.98 -6.23
N LEU A 241 0.50 -18.80 -6.83
CA LEU A 241 1.69 -18.53 -7.65
C LEU A 241 2.99 -18.66 -6.85
N ALA A 242 3.02 -18.16 -5.61
CA ALA A 242 4.19 -18.29 -4.74
C ALA A 242 4.55 -19.76 -4.46
N LEU A 243 3.53 -20.60 -4.27
CA LEU A 243 3.69 -22.02 -4.07
C LEU A 243 4.19 -22.73 -5.33
N LEU A 244 3.68 -22.36 -6.51
CA LEU A 244 4.17 -22.92 -7.79
C LEU A 244 5.63 -22.53 -8.03
N HIS A 245 6.01 -21.29 -7.79
CA HIS A 245 7.41 -20.86 -7.93
C HIS A 245 8.35 -21.65 -7.02
N MET A 246 7.96 -21.88 -5.76
CA MET A 246 8.72 -22.74 -4.85
C MET A 246 8.85 -24.16 -5.41
N ALA A 247 7.74 -24.78 -5.82
CA ALA A 247 7.75 -26.15 -6.33
C ALA A 247 8.59 -26.28 -7.60
N MET A 248 8.52 -25.33 -8.52
CA MET A 248 9.34 -25.28 -9.73
C MET A 248 10.83 -25.12 -9.41
N SER A 249 11.20 -24.29 -8.42
CA SER A 249 12.59 -24.15 -7.98
C SER A 249 13.14 -25.46 -7.41
N TRP A 250 12.28 -26.29 -6.83
CA TRP A 250 12.61 -27.63 -6.34
C TRP A 250 12.50 -28.72 -7.41
N GLY A 251 12.24 -28.36 -8.69
CA GLY A 251 12.20 -29.28 -9.82
C GLY A 251 10.90 -30.06 -9.98
N VAL A 252 9.81 -29.55 -9.40
CA VAL A 252 8.46 -30.10 -9.63
C VAL A 252 7.75 -29.26 -10.68
N ASP A 253 7.59 -29.81 -11.88
CA ASP A 253 6.92 -29.12 -12.97
C ASP A 253 5.41 -29.07 -12.75
N HIS A 254 4.81 -27.94 -13.13
CA HIS A 254 3.36 -27.80 -13.22
C HIS A 254 2.89 -28.42 -14.54
N PRO A 255 1.89 -29.31 -14.55
CA PRO A 255 1.32 -29.80 -15.79
C PRO A 255 0.69 -28.60 -16.53
N SER A 256 1.38 -28.09 -17.56
CA SER A 256 0.87 -27.03 -18.41
C SER A 256 -0.42 -27.51 -19.08
N SER A 257 -1.48 -26.73 -18.95
CA SER A 257 -2.75 -26.91 -19.65
C SER A 257 -2.54 -26.75 -21.18
N GLY A 258 -1.99 -27.74 -21.85
CA GLY A 258 -1.81 -27.63 -23.31
C GLY A 258 -1.00 -28.69 -24.02
N SER A 259 -0.13 -29.43 -23.37
CA SER A 259 0.61 -30.51 -24.07
C SER A 259 -0.05 -31.87 -23.82
N GLY A 260 -0.98 -32.17 -24.68
CA GLY A 260 -1.50 -33.54 -24.81
C GLY A 260 -0.37 -34.52 -25.13
N SER A 261 -0.50 -35.76 -24.57
CA SER A 261 0.30 -36.95 -24.81
C SER A 261 1.70 -37.00 -24.22
N GLY A 262 1.80 -36.96 -22.88
CA GLY A 262 2.92 -37.55 -22.14
C GLY A 262 2.35 -38.55 -21.12
N SER A 263 2.89 -39.76 -21.07
CA SER A 263 2.56 -40.86 -20.13
C SER A 263 2.46 -40.34 -18.69
N GLY A 264 1.22 -40.23 -18.14
CA GLY A 264 0.96 -39.87 -16.75
C GLY A 264 0.10 -38.61 -16.56
N SER A 265 -1.03 -38.45 -17.30
CA SER A 265 -1.97 -37.37 -17.02
C SER A 265 -2.71 -37.68 -15.70
N VAL A 266 -2.43 -36.86 -14.67
CA VAL A 266 -3.21 -36.84 -13.43
C VAL A 266 -4.62 -36.33 -13.78
N GLU A 267 -5.65 -37.12 -13.47
CA GLU A 267 -7.05 -36.77 -13.71
C GLU A 267 -7.64 -36.11 -12.46
N ARG A 268 -8.11 -34.88 -12.55
CA ARG A 268 -8.86 -34.21 -11.48
C ARG A 268 -10.25 -34.79 -11.38
N LEU A 269 -10.55 -35.49 -10.28
CA LEU A 269 -11.83 -36.13 -10.02
C LEU A 269 -12.82 -35.21 -9.29
N ALA A 270 -12.34 -34.45 -8.31
CA ALA A 270 -13.13 -33.49 -7.55
C ALA A 270 -12.27 -32.36 -7.05
N GLN A 271 -12.92 -31.22 -6.79
CA GLN A 271 -12.28 -30.06 -6.21
C GLN A 271 -13.21 -29.39 -5.21
N PHE A 272 -12.70 -29.21 -4.00
CA PHE A 272 -13.32 -28.41 -2.96
C PHE A 272 -12.61 -27.07 -2.91
N HIS A 273 -13.20 -26.07 -3.53
CA HIS A 273 -12.64 -24.72 -3.63
C HIS A 273 -12.34 -24.13 -2.26
N PHE A 274 -11.48 -23.11 -2.21
CA PHE A 274 -11.17 -22.41 -0.99
C PHE A 274 -12.44 -21.87 -0.32
N ASP A 275 -12.63 -22.22 0.94
CA ASP A 275 -13.73 -21.78 1.77
C ASP A 275 -13.19 -20.82 2.84
N PRO A 276 -13.59 -19.55 2.85
CA PRO A 276 -13.11 -18.56 3.82
C PRO A 276 -13.46 -18.88 5.27
N ALA A 277 -14.57 -19.62 5.52
CA ALA A 277 -14.95 -20.03 6.87
C ALA A 277 -14.11 -21.20 7.37
N LEU A 278 -13.82 -22.15 6.47
CA LEU A 278 -12.99 -23.32 6.75
C LEU A 278 -11.49 -23.02 6.53
N ARG A 279 -11.14 -21.92 5.87
CA ARG A 279 -9.80 -21.44 5.53
C ARG A 279 -8.90 -22.52 4.91
N ARG A 280 -9.47 -23.40 4.07
CA ARG A 280 -8.78 -24.48 3.39
C ARG A 280 -9.42 -24.83 2.06
N MET A 281 -8.66 -25.47 1.19
CA MET A 281 -9.13 -26.08 -0.05
C MET A 281 -8.51 -27.47 -0.23
N SER A 282 -9.18 -28.29 -1.05
CA SER A 282 -8.70 -29.63 -1.34
C SER A 282 -9.00 -30.02 -2.77
N THR A 283 -8.16 -30.88 -3.32
CA THR A 283 -8.33 -31.50 -4.63
C THR A 283 -8.26 -33.00 -4.50
N VAL A 284 -8.99 -33.71 -5.35
CA VAL A 284 -8.99 -35.17 -5.43
C VAL A 284 -8.52 -35.54 -6.82
N ASP A 285 -7.38 -36.16 -6.91
CA ASP A 285 -6.72 -36.48 -8.17
C ASP A 285 -6.47 -37.99 -8.30
N ARG A 286 -6.61 -38.52 -9.53
CA ARG A 286 -6.24 -39.86 -9.87
C ARG A 286 -4.89 -39.89 -10.58
N ASP A 287 -3.93 -40.58 -9.99
CA ASP A 287 -2.64 -40.86 -10.60
C ASP A 287 -2.49 -42.38 -10.81
N VAL A 288 -2.55 -42.82 -12.06
CA VAL A 288 -2.54 -44.24 -12.47
C VAL A 288 -3.62 -45.05 -11.72
N ASP A 289 -3.27 -45.73 -10.64
CA ASP A 289 -4.17 -46.61 -9.86
C ASP A 289 -4.48 -46.07 -8.45
N ARG A 290 -4.00 -44.85 -8.12
CA ARG A 290 -4.19 -44.26 -6.80
C ARG A 290 -5.05 -42.99 -6.89
N ILE A 291 -5.95 -42.87 -5.93
CA ILE A 291 -6.73 -41.67 -5.76
C ILE A 291 -6.20 -40.97 -4.51
N ARG A 292 -5.79 -39.72 -4.69
CA ARG A 292 -5.19 -38.94 -3.63
C ARG A 292 -5.91 -37.63 -3.43
N VAL A 293 -6.15 -37.31 -2.17
CA VAL A 293 -6.60 -35.98 -1.73
C VAL A 293 -5.37 -35.16 -1.39
N HIS A 294 -5.29 -33.96 -1.93
CA HIS A 294 -4.31 -32.95 -1.52
C HIS A 294 -5.06 -31.79 -0.88
N SER A 295 -4.62 -31.37 0.28
CA SER A 295 -5.26 -30.30 1.05
C SER A 295 -4.24 -29.25 1.44
N LYS A 296 -4.63 -27.97 1.33
CA LYS A 296 -3.86 -26.84 1.86
C LYS A 296 -4.79 -25.88 2.60
N GLY A 297 -4.30 -25.27 3.67
CA GLY A 297 -5.11 -24.34 4.46
C GLY A 297 -4.39 -23.75 5.65
N ALA A 298 -5.13 -22.96 6.42
CA ALA A 298 -4.63 -22.39 7.66
C ALA A 298 -4.18 -23.55 8.61
N PRO A 299 -2.98 -23.44 9.23
CA PRO A 299 -2.45 -24.49 10.07
C PRO A 299 -3.41 -24.94 11.17
N GLU A 300 -4.10 -24.00 11.80
CA GLU A 300 -5.07 -24.25 12.87
C GLU A 300 -6.32 -25.02 12.43
N GLU A 301 -6.67 -24.92 11.13
CA GLU A 301 -7.82 -25.61 10.56
C GLU A 301 -7.45 -26.96 9.95
N LEU A 302 -6.23 -27.10 9.45
CA LEU A 302 -5.79 -28.33 8.79
C LEU A 302 -5.21 -29.35 9.76
N LEU A 303 -4.47 -28.92 10.79
CA LEU A 303 -3.84 -29.80 11.77
C LEU A 303 -4.84 -30.72 12.53
N PRO A 304 -6.05 -30.28 12.91
CA PRO A 304 -7.04 -31.15 13.54
C PRO A 304 -7.51 -32.31 12.65
N LEU A 305 -7.45 -32.16 11.34
CA LEU A 305 -7.87 -33.17 10.34
C LEU A 305 -6.77 -34.20 10.06
N CYS A 306 -5.55 -33.96 10.59
CA CYS A 306 -4.41 -34.84 10.39
C CYS A 306 -4.33 -35.90 11.50
N SER A 307 -4.20 -37.18 11.11
CA SER A 307 -3.96 -38.34 11.99
C SER A 307 -2.51 -38.81 11.94
N ALA A 308 -1.79 -38.46 10.87
CA ALA A 308 -0.41 -38.88 10.63
C ALA A 308 0.46 -37.69 10.19
N VAL A 309 1.76 -37.87 10.23
CA VAL A 309 2.79 -36.92 9.76
C VAL A 309 3.87 -37.66 9.00
N VAL A 310 4.45 -37.00 7.99
CA VAL A 310 5.60 -37.57 7.27
C VAL A 310 6.84 -37.47 8.15
N GLY A 311 7.59 -38.60 8.27
CA GLY A 311 8.87 -38.64 8.98
C GLY A 311 10.06 -38.24 8.09
N GLU A 312 11.25 -38.14 8.70
CA GLU A 312 12.50 -37.83 7.99
C GLU A 312 12.85 -38.85 6.92
N ASP A 313 12.49 -40.12 7.14
CA ASP A 313 12.63 -41.23 6.22
C ASP A 313 11.61 -41.24 5.07
N GLY A 314 10.72 -40.26 5.00
CA GLY A 314 9.65 -40.15 4.03
C GLY A 314 8.43 -41.06 4.32
N ASN A 315 8.50 -41.89 5.37
CA ASN A 315 7.40 -42.77 5.77
C ASN A 315 6.38 -42.01 6.65
N GLU A 316 5.15 -42.48 6.62
CA GLU A 316 4.08 -41.94 7.44
C GLU A 316 4.12 -42.55 8.84
N ARG A 317 3.95 -41.73 9.84
CA ARG A 317 3.81 -42.15 11.24
C ARG A 317 2.65 -41.40 11.91
N LEU A 318 2.11 -42.00 12.96
CA LEU A 318 1.05 -41.36 13.74
C LEU A 318 1.50 -39.98 14.27
N LEU A 319 0.63 -39.03 14.16
CA LEU A 319 0.83 -37.65 14.66
C LEU A 319 0.65 -37.63 16.20
N THR A 320 1.74 -37.47 16.93
CA THR A 320 1.72 -37.47 18.39
C THR A 320 1.34 -36.09 18.97
N GLN A 321 1.04 -36.03 20.26
CA GLN A 321 0.77 -34.77 20.96
C GLN A 321 2.01 -33.86 21.00
N GLU A 322 3.21 -34.45 21.04
CA GLU A 322 4.48 -33.72 20.99
C GLU A 322 4.72 -33.08 19.61
N ASP A 323 4.37 -33.79 18.53
CA ASP A 323 4.43 -33.26 17.17
C ASP A 323 3.49 -32.06 17.02
N ARG A 324 2.26 -32.17 17.53
CA ARG A 324 1.29 -31.05 17.51
C ARG A 324 1.82 -29.83 18.26
N ALA A 325 2.36 -30.05 19.48
CA ALA A 325 2.93 -28.96 20.26
C ALA A 325 4.16 -28.33 19.60
N THR A 326 4.97 -29.11 18.88
CA THR A 326 6.14 -28.61 18.14
C THR A 326 5.70 -27.79 16.93
N PHE A 327 4.71 -28.29 16.18
CA PHE A 327 4.12 -27.60 15.07
C PHE A 327 3.46 -26.26 15.50
N ASP A 328 2.67 -26.28 16.57
CA ASP A 328 2.01 -25.06 17.09
C ASP A 328 3.02 -23.99 17.55
N ARG A 329 4.13 -24.42 18.17
CA ARG A 329 5.22 -23.49 18.53
C ARG A 329 5.87 -22.86 17.30
N LEU A 330 6.14 -23.65 16.27
CA LEU A 330 6.71 -23.19 15.01
C LEU A 330 5.77 -22.18 14.33
N VAL A 331 4.50 -22.58 14.15
CA VAL A 331 3.45 -21.74 13.54
C VAL A 331 3.30 -20.42 14.31
N SER A 332 3.19 -20.48 15.64
CA SER A 332 3.08 -19.28 16.48
C SER A 332 4.32 -18.39 16.40
N GLY A 333 5.52 -18.97 16.28
CA GLY A 333 6.76 -18.23 16.10
C GLY A 333 6.77 -17.46 14.78
N TRP A 334 6.48 -18.14 13.69
CA TRP A 334 6.49 -17.54 12.36
C TRP A 334 5.33 -16.54 12.16
N ALA A 335 4.16 -16.80 12.76
CA ALA A 335 3.04 -15.85 12.74
C ALA A 335 3.37 -14.52 13.45
N LYS A 336 4.13 -14.57 14.55
CA LYS A 336 4.62 -13.36 15.25
C LYS A 336 5.59 -12.52 14.41
N GLU A 337 6.30 -13.16 13.47
CA GLU A 337 7.17 -12.48 12.51
C GLU A 337 6.38 -11.86 11.34
N GLY A 338 5.04 -11.96 11.34
CA GLY A 338 4.17 -11.43 10.29
C GLY A 338 4.11 -12.29 9.03
N LEU A 339 4.60 -13.55 9.09
CA LEU A 339 4.54 -14.46 7.96
C LEU A 339 3.14 -15.05 7.80
N ARG A 340 2.69 -15.16 6.55
CA ARG A 340 1.48 -15.90 6.19
C ARG A 340 1.81 -17.39 6.10
N LEU A 341 1.04 -18.20 6.81
CA LEU A 341 1.30 -19.63 6.95
C LEU A 341 0.25 -20.46 6.22
N LEU A 342 0.70 -21.53 5.56
CA LEU A 342 -0.16 -22.48 4.89
C LEU A 342 0.34 -23.89 5.18
N ALA A 343 -0.46 -24.69 5.86
CA ALA A 343 -0.19 -26.12 6.06
C ALA A 343 -0.58 -26.89 4.79
N VAL A 344 0.13 -27.98 4.56
CA VAL A 344 -0.08 -28.90 3.42
C VAL A 344 -0.22 -30.30 3.94
N ALA A 345 -1.23 -31.01 3.47
CA ALA A 345 -1.51 -32.41 3.85
C ALA A 345 -2.03 -33.19 2.64
N GLU A 346 -1.92 -34.49 2.72
CA GLU A 346 -2.48 -35.36 1.69
C GLU A 346 -3.04 -36.68 2.30
N ARG A 347 -3.78 -37.42 1.50
CA ARG A 347 -4.31 -38.72 1.89
C ARG A 347 -4.56 -39.59 0.65
N ASP A 348 -4.19 -40.88 0.70
CA ASP A 348 -4.63 -41.86 -0.28
C ASP A 348 -6.03 -42.37 0.07
N ILE A 349 -6.91 -42.48 -0.91
CA ILE A 349 -8.27 -43.01 -0.75
C ILE A 349 -8.41 -44.31 -1.56
N ASP A 350 -8.89 -45.38 -0.91
CA ASP A 350 -9.25 -46.60 -1.58
C ASP A 350 -10.64 -46.48 -2.22
N GLN A 351 -10.69 -46.41 -3.56
CA GLN A 351 -11.90 -46.42 -4.41
C GLN A 351 -13.15 -45.74 -3.80
N PRO A 352 -13.25 -44.41 -3.78
CA PRO A 352 -14.45 -43.75 -3.33
C PRO A 352 -15.57 -43.88 -4.36
N ASP A 353 -16.81 -43.98 -3.90
CA ASP A 353 -17.93 -43.66 -4.75
C ASP A 353 -17.89 -42.12 -4.98
N LEU A 354 -17.36 -41.73 -6.16
CA LEU A 354 -17.05 -40.35 -6.49
C LEU A 354 -18.31 -39.47 -6.62
N ALA A 355 -19.47 -40.12 -6.85
CA ALA A 355 -20.73 -39.43 -7.01
C ALA A 355 -21.24 -38.75 -5.70
N ASP A 356 -20.82 -39.33 -4.55
CA ASP A 356 -21.26 -38.89 -3.22
C ASP A 356 -20.11 -38.43 -2.31
N LEU A 357 -18.90 -38.16 -2.85
CA LEU A 357 -17.76 -37.79 -2.03
C LEU A 357 -17.94 -36.36 -1.47
N SER A 358 -18.28 -36.27 -0.18
CA SER A 358 -18.37 -35.00 0.51
C SER A 358 -16.99 -34.46 0.92
N ARG A 359 -16.90 -33.17 1.18
CA ARG A 359 -15.69 -32.52 1.69
C ARG A 359 -15.21 -33.15 3.00
N GLU A 360 -16.14 -33.43 3.93
CA GLU A 360 -15.82 -34.04 5.24
C GLU A 360 -15.28 -35.45 5.11
N GLN A 361 -15.71 -36.19 4.07
CA GLN A 361 -15.19 -37.53 3.79
C GLN A 361 -13.80 -37.47 3.18
N ALA A 362 -13.52 -36.48 2.34
CA ALA A 362 -12.22 -36.28 1.73
C ALA A 362 -11.19 -35.75 2.72
N GLU A 363 -11.58 -34.73 3.50
CA GLU A 363 -10.71 -33.97 4.40
C GLU A 363 -10.62 -34.59 5.82
N ARG A 364 -10.45 -35.89 5.94
CA ARG A 364 -10.26 -36.62 7.23
C ARG A 364 -9.05 -37.52 7.17
N ASP A 365 -8.48 -37.81 8.34
CA ASP A 365 -7.34 -38.73 8.49
C ASP A 365 -6.18 -38.39 7.54
N LEU A 366 -5.90 -37.08 7.38
CA LEU A 366 -4.85 -36.57 6.51
C LEU A 366 -3.45 -36.85 7.10
N VAL A 367 -2.47 -36.96 6.22
CA VAL A 367 -1.04 -36.99 6.56
C VAL A 367 -0.49 -35.56 6.43
N LEU A 368 -0.04 -34.97 7.54
CA LEU A 368 0.61 -33.68 7.52
C LEU A 368 1.95 -33.77 6.81
N LEU A 369 2.12 -33.08 5.70
CA LEU A 369 3.37 -32.98 4.95
C LEU A 369 4.27 -31.87 5.49
N GLY A 370 3.68 -30.74 5.91
CA GLY A 370 4.44 -29.62 6.43
C GLY A 370 3.69 -28.32 6.43
N VAL A 371 4.43 -27.23 6.60
CA VAL A 371 3.93 -25.86 6.53
C VAL A 371 4.89 -25.00 5.74
N VAL A 372 4.35 -24.13 4.91
CA VAL A 372 5.09 -23.08 4.19
C VAL A 372 4.76 -21.72 4.79
N ALA A 373 5.77 -20.87 4.86
CA ALA A 373 5.64 -19.50 5.32
C ALA A 373 5.94 -18.54 4.17
N MET A 374 5.07 -17.59 3.96
CA MET A 374 5.09 -16.65 2.85
C MET A 374 5.05 -15.23 3.36
N ILE A 375 5.62 -14.34 2.57
CA ILE A 375 5.57 -12.90 2.79
C ILE A 375 5.45 -12.19 1.44
N ASP A 376 4.80 -11.05 1.42
CA ASP A 376 4.96 -10.06 0.35
C ASP A 376 6.19 -9.23 0.72
N PRO A 377 7.35 -9.44 0.07
CA PRO A 377 8.59 -8.85 0.52
C PRO A 377 8.61 -7.34 0.30
N PRO A 378 9.27 -6.59 1.19
CA PRO A 378 9.50 -5.17 0.98
C PRO A 378 10.33 -4.96 -0.29
N ARG A 379 10.09 -3.84 -0.97
CA ARG A 379 10.93 -3.43 -2.10
C ARG A 379 12.36 -3.14 -1.61
N PRO A 380 13.39 -3.52 -2.35
CA PRO A 380 14.79 -3.40 -1.90
C PRO A 380 15.21 -1.96 -1.54
N GLU A 381 14.62 -0.97 -2.22
CA GLU A 381 14.93 0.44 -2.08
C GLU A 381 14.22 1.13 -0.89
N VAL A 382 13.22 0.48 -0.27
CA VAL A 382 12.38 1.13 0.76
C VAL A 382 13.16 1.39 2.04
N ALA A 383 14.01 0.47 2.49
CA ALA A 383 14.79 0.68 3.71
C ALA A 383 15.68 1.94 3.62
N ASP A 384 16.35 2.16 2.49
CA ASP A 384 17.15 3.36 2.24
C ASP A 384 16.26 4.62 2.15
N ALA A 385 15.05 4.49 1.61
CA ALA A 385 14.10 5.60 1.55
C ALA A 385 13.61 6.00 2.94
N VAL A 386 13.26 5.02 3.78
CA VAL A 386 12.87 5.23 5.19
C VAL A 386 13.99 5.93 5.96
N ALA A 387 15.24 5.47 5.85
CA ALA A 387 16.38 6.11 6.49
C ALA A 387 16.55 7.58 6.06
N ARG A 388 16.29 7.89 4.78
CA ARG A 388 16.29 9.27 4.27
C ARG A 388 15.12 10.09 4.80
N CYS A 389 13.92 9.52 4.93
CA CYS A 389 12.78 10.19 5.57
C CYS A 389 13.15 10.61 7.00
N HIS A 390 13.67 9.68 7.79
CA HIS A 390 14.11 9.95 9.18
C HIS A 390 15.17 11.04 9.24
N SER A 391 16.20 10.98 8.37
CA SER A 391 17.26 12.00 8.31
C SER A 391 16.74 13.39 7.92
N ALA A 392 15.62 13.44 7.19
CA ALA A 392 14.94 14.67 6.79
C ALA A 392 13.89 15.14 7.83
N GLY A 393 13.71 14.41 8.94
CA GLY A 393 12.69 14.71 9.95
C GLY A 393 11.27 14.46 9.48
N ILE A 394 11.08 13.56 8.50
CA ILE A 394 9.78 13.16 7.99
C ILE A 394 9.31 11.94 8.79
N ARG A 395 8.13 12.04 9.38
CA ARG A 395 7.45 10.97 10.10
C ARG A 395 6.76 10.04 9.11
N LEU A 396 6.83 8.73 9.37
CA LEU A 396 6.13 7.71 8.59
C LEU A 396 4.97 7.12 9.37
N ILE A 397 3.82 6.99 8.73
CA ILE A 397 2.64 6.31 9.24
C ILE A 397 2.25 5.27 8.20
N VAL A 398 2.08 4.02 8.64
CA VAL A 398 1.60 2.94 7.77
C VAL A 398 0.09 2.82 7.94
N ASP A 399 -0.64 2.88 6.83
CA ASP A 399 -2.10 2.81 6.82
C ASP A 399 -2.55 1.75 5.81
N THR A 400 -3.04 0.62 6.28
CA THR A 400 -3.25 -0.57 5.46
C THR A 400 -4.53 -1.32 5.78
N GLY A 401 -5.13 -1.96 4.77
CA GLY A 401 -6.21 -2.94 4.93
C GLY A 401 -5.76 -4.27 5.56
N ASP A 402 -4.46 -4.53 5.61
CA ASP A 402 -3.88 -5.78 6.11
C ASP A 402 -3.92 -5.93 7.64
N HIS A 403 -3.61 -7.16 8.08
CA HIS A 403 -3.48 -7.47 9.50
C HIS A 403 -2.29 -6.74 10.15
N GLY A 404 -2.51 -6.15 11.33
CA GLY A 404 -1.52 -5.29 12.00
C GLY A 404 -0.16 -5.93 12.28
N LEU A 405 -0.11 -7.23 12.62
CA LEU A 405 1.15 -7.93 12.86
C LEU A 405 1.98 -8.09 11.58
N THR A 406 1.32 -8.35 10.45
CA THR A 406 1.99 -8.43 9.14
C THR A 406 2.54 -7.07 8.74
N ALA A 407 1.74 -6.01 8.90
CA ALA A 407 2.17 -4.64 8.63
C ALA A 407 3.35 -4.23 9.53
N LYS A 408 3.32 -4.61 10.80
CA LYS A 408 4.39 -4.37 11.76
C LYS A 408 5.70 -5.06 11.36
N GLY A 409 5.63 -6.36 11.00
CA GLY A 409 6.83 -7.09 10.55
C GLY A 409 7.49 -6.46 9.34
N ILE A 410 6.70 -6.00 8.35
CA ILE A 410 7.21 -5.28 7.18
C ILE A 410 7.79 -3.92 7.58
N ALA A 411 7.07 -3.12 8.37
CA ALA A 411 7.50 -1.80 8.81
C ALA A 411 8.84 -1.86 9.57
N GLU A 412 8.98 -2.80 10.52
CA GLU A 412 10.21 -3.02 11.27
C GLU A 412 11.36 -3.47 10.37
N SER A 413 11.09 -4.33 9.38
CA SER A 413 12.12 -4.83 8.44
C SER A 413 12.72 -3.73 7.57
N VAL A 414 11.98 -2.65 7.31
CA VAL A 414 12.45 -1.50 6.53
C VAL A 414 12.87 -0.31 7.41
N GLY A 415 12.84 -0.46 8.75
CA GLY A 415 13.33 0.54 9.69
C GLY A 415 12.31 1.57 10.16
N ILE A 416 11.01 1.42 9.85
CA ILE A 416 9.93 2.22 10.42
C ILE A 416 9.78 1.83 11.90
N GLY A 417 9.64 2.80 12.81
CA GLY A 417 9.62 2.61 14.27
C GLY A 417 10.97 2.86 14.94
N GLY A 418 11.99 3.25 14.18
CA GLY A 418 13.34 3.56 14.65
C GLY A 418 14.20 2.34 14.98
N ALA A 419 15.47 2.58 15.36
CA ALA A 419 16.42 1.52 15.67
C ALA A 419 15.98 0.75 16.93
N GLY A 420 15.43 -0.46 16.72
CA GLY A 420 15.04 -1.37 17.80
C GLY A 420 13.56 -1.70 17.87
N GLY A 421 12.71 -1.14 17.03
CA GLY A 421 11.27 -1.50 16.94
C GLY A 421 10.45 -1.26 18.22
N ALA A 422 10.99 -0.55 19.19
CA ALA A 422 10.43 -0.44 20.53
C ALA A 422 9.15 0.43 20.63
N GLY A 423 8.67 1.00 19.51
CA GLY A 423 7.65 2.01 19.55
C GLY A 423 6.53 1.94 18.52
N LEU A 424 6.51 0.97 17.59
CA LEU A 424 5.41 0.87 16.63
C LEU A 424 4.12 0.40 17.31
N ARG A 425 3.21 1.34 17.51
CA ARG A 425 1.87 1.07 18.00
C ARG A 425 0.94 0.74 16.83
N ILE A 426 0.20 -0.34 16.97
CA ILE A 426 -0.84 -0.75 16.04
C ILE A 426 -2.18 -0.28 16.57
N ILE A 427 -2.97 0.35 15.71
CA ILE A 427 -4.36 0.72 15.93
C ILE A 427 -5.18 0.02 14.84
N THR A 428 -6.17 -0.75 15.23
CA THR A 428 -7.06 -1.41 14.28
C THR A 428 -8.18 -0.46 13.84
N GLY A 429 -8.76 -0.68 12.65
CA GLY A 429 -9.90 0.11 12.16
C GLY A 429 -11.06 0.13 13.16
N VAL A 430 -11.34 -1.01 13.83
CA VAL A 430 -12.37 -1.08 14.87
C VAL A 430 -12.03 -0.19 16.08
N GLU A 431 -10.77 -0.16 16.51
CA GLU A 431 -10.33 0.75 17.57
C GLU A 431 -10.39 2.20 17.13
N LEU A 432 -10.01 2.48 15.86
CA LEU A 432 -10.03 3.82 15.30
C LEU A 432 -11.47 4.36 15.18
N GLU A 433 -12.43 3.55 14.73
CA GLU A 433 -13.85 3.92 14.67
C GLU A 433 -14.42 4.31 16.05
N GLN A 434 -13.94 3.65 17.13
CA GLN A 434 -14.37 3.91 18.50
C GLN A 434 -13.62 5.07 19.14
N LEU A 435 -12.52 5.52 18.54
CA LEU A 435 -11.66 6.57 19.10
C LEU A 435 -12.29 7.95 18.88
N PRO A 436 -12.56 8.76 19.93
CA PRO A 436 -13.00 10.14 19.78
C PRO A 436 -11.96 11.00 19.03
N GLU A 437 -12.41 12.06 18.31
CA GLU A 437 -11.50 12.94 17.57
C GLU A 437 -10.38 13.51 18.44
N ALA A 438 -10.71 13.97 19.65
CA ALA A 438 -9.71 14.52 20.58
C ALA A 438 -8.63 13.53 21.00
N ASP A 439 -8.97 12.23 21.07
CA ASP A 439 -8.02 11.17 21.42
C ASP A 439 -7.17 10.78 20.21
N LEU A 440 -7.75 10.81 19.00
CA LEU A 440 -7.00 10.65 17.75
C LEU A 440 -5.99 11.80 17.58
N ASP A 441 -6.42 13.04 17.82
CA ASP A 441 -5.56 14.22 17.79
C ASP A 441 -4.41 14.11 18.79
N ALA A 442 -4.71 13.68 20.02
CA ALA A 442 -3.70 13.48 21.04
C ALA A 442 -2.70 12.37 20.66
N LEU A 443 -3.19 11.30 20.05
CA LEU A 443 -2.36 10.20 19.55
C LEU A 443 -1.44 10.67 18.42
N LEU A 444 -1.97 11.39 17.44
CA LEU A 444 -1.20 11.92 16.32
C LEU A 444 -0.18 12.98 16.75
N ALA A 445 -0.51 13.77 17.78
CA ALA A 445 0.38 14.79 18.33
C ALA A 445 1.60 14.22 19.08
N THR A 446 1.63 12.92 19.42
CA THR A 446 2.80 12.30 20.06
C THR A 446 4.06 12.34 19.20
N GLY A 447 3.90 12.43 17.87
CA GLY A 447 5.01 12.35 16.91
C GLY A 447 5.56 10.94 16.70
N GLU A 448 4.96 9.92 17.34
CA GLU A 448 5.35 8.52 17.16
C GLU A 448 4.94 7.99 15.79
N GLU A 449 5.71 7.08 15.22
CA GLU A 449 5.34 6.34 14.02
C GLU A 449 4.29 5.29 14.39
N LEU A 450 3.22 5.22 13.58
CA LEU A 450 2.03 4.44 13.88
C LEU A 450 1.68 3.50 12.73
N ILE A 451 0.97 2.44 13.05
CA ILE A 451 0.35 1.53 12.07
C ILE A 451 -1.15 1.55 12.30
N PHE A 452 -1.90 1.99 11.30
CA PHE A 452 -3.34 1.79 11.22
C PHE A 452 -3.60 0.57 10.36
N ALA A 453 -4.23 -0.45 10.96
CA ALA A 453 -4.42 -1.76 10.34
C ALA A 453 -5.90 -2.06 10.14
N ARG A 454 -6.26 -2.70 9.03
CA ARG A 454 -7.65 -2.93 8.60
C ARG A 454 -8.45 -1.64 8.51
N SER A 455 -7.80 -0.60 7.99
CA SER A 455 -8.40 0.72 7.83
C SER A 455 -9.36 0.75 6.64
N SER A 456 -10.52 1.34 6.86
CA SER A 456 -11.47 1.66 5.80
C SER A 456 -11.04 2.91 5.01
N PRO A 457 -11.62 3.18 3.82
CA PRO A 457 -11.38 4.44 3.11
C PRO A 457 -11.72 5.70 3.94
N GLU A 458 -12.75 5.60 4.79
CA GLU A 458 -13.14 6.65 5.72
C GLU A 458 -12.08 6.89 6.80
N ASP A 459 -11.50 5.81 7.33
CA ASP A 459 -10.43 5.90 8.32
C ASP A 459 -9.19 6.61 7.76
N LYS A 460 -8.80 6.24 6.53
CA LYS A 460 -7.68 6.88 5.81
C LYS A 460 -7.90 8.38 5.62
N LEU A 461 -9.13 8.76 5.24
CA LEU A 461 -9.50 10.17 5.11
C LEU A 461 -9.46 10.88 6.47
N ARG A 462 -10.01 10.27 7.52
CA ARG A 462 -10.05 10.81 8.88
C ARG A 462 -8.65 11.06 9.45
N ILE A 463 -7.70 10.15 9.21
CA ILE A 463 -6.30 10.31 9.60
C ILE A 463 -5.67 11.49 8.86
N ALA A 464 -5.92 11.61 7.55
CA ALA A 464 -5.41 12.72 6.76
C ALA A 464 -5.95 14.07 7.24
N ASP A 465 -7.26 14.16 7.54
CA ASP A 465 -7.90 15.36 8.08
C ASP A 465 -7.30 15.76 9.44
N ALA A 466 -7.20 14.80 10.38
CA ALA A 466 -6.67 15.07 11.72
C ALA A 466 -5.20 15.53 11.69
N LEU A 467 -4.37 14.99 10.80
CA LEU A 467 -2.99 15.45 10.61
C LEU A 467 -2.96 16.86 10.01
N HIS A 468 -3.80 17.15 9.01
CA HIS A 468 -3.89 18.45 8.39
C HIS A 468 -4.34 19.53 9.38
N ASP A 469 -5.35 19.26 10.21
CA ASP A 469 -5.86 20.17 11.24
C ASP A 469 -4.82 20.51 12.32
N GLN A 470 -3.86 19.60 12.53
CA GLN A 470 -2.69 19.84 13.39
C GLN A 470 -1.57 20.64 12.70
N GLY A 471 -1.74 20.98 11.42
CA GLY A 471 -0.79 21.79 10.66
C GLY A 471 0.37 20.99 10.06
N TYR A 472 0.28 19.66 10.00
CA TYR A 472 1.23 18.84 9.26
C TYR A 472 1.00 18.98 7.76
N VAL A 473 2.09 18.97 6.99
CA VAL A 473 2.03 18.82 5.53
C VAL A 473 2.10 17.32 5.22
N VAL A 474 0.98 16.78 4.75
CA VAL A 474 0.75 15.34 4.61
C VAL A 474 0.94 14.91 3.17
N ALA A 475 1.85 13.94 2.94
CA ALA A 475 1.87 13.15 1.72
C ALA A 475 1.18 11.81 1.97
N MET A 476 0.32 11.40 1.06
CA MET A 476 -0.34 10.09 1.12
C MET A 476 -0.03 9.28 -0.12
N THR A 477 0.33 8.01 0.07
CA THR A 477 0.59 7.10 -1.05
C THR A 477 -0.44 5.98 -1.10
N GLY A 478 -0.79 5.53 -2.29
CA GLY A 478 -1.72 4.43 -2.48
C GLY A 478 -1.83 4.00 -3.94
N ASP A 479 -2.41 2.83 -4.18
CA ASP A 479 -2.60 2.26 -5.51
C ASP A 479 -4.05 1.86 -5.80
N GLY A 480 -4.89 1.71 -4.77
CA GLY A 480 -6.27 1.26 -4.85
C GLY A 480 -7.31 2.39 -4.95
N VAL A 481 -8.55 1.98 -5.16
CA VAL A 481 -9.72 2.88 -5.13
C VAL A 481 -9.98 3.38 -3.71
N ASN A 482 -9.63 2.57 -2.71
CA ASN A 482 -9.81 2.87 -1.28
C ASN A 482 -9.02 4.10 -0.82
N GLU A 483 -7.85 4.32 -1.42
CA GLU A 483 -6.99 5.44 -1.10
C GLU A 483 -7.42 6.74 -1.78
N ALA A 484 -8.27 6.66 -2.83
CA ALA A 484 -8.60 7.83 -3.65
C ALA A 484 -9.14 9.04 -2.87
N PRO A 485 -10.04 8.89 -1.88
CA PRO A 485 -10.47 10.02 -1.05
C PRO A 485 -9.33 10.65 -0.26
N ALA A 486 -8.48 9.83 0.35
CA ALA A 486 -7.36 10.28 1.15
C ALA A 486 -6.21 10.86 0.29
N LEU A 487 -5.93 10.28 -0.90
CA LEU A 487 -5.01 10.84 -1.89
C LEU A 487 -5.44 12.23 -2.37
N ARG A 488 -6.75 12.46 -2.49
CA ARG A 488 -7.29 13.76 -2.88
C ARG A 488 -7.24 14.77 -1.74
N ARG A 489 -7.41 14.31 -0.50
CA ARG A 489 -7.42 15.15 0.70
C ARG A 489 -6.04 15.58 1.15
N ALA A 490 -5.05 14.73 0.99
CA ALA A 490 -3.67 15.04 1.37
C ALA A 490 -3.12 16.24 0.57
N ASP A 491 -2.20 16.98 1.18
CA ASP A 491 -1.46 18.05 0.50
C ASP A 491 -0.75 17.52 -0.74
N ILE A 492 -0.30 16.27 -0.67
CA ILE A 492 0.29 15.53 -1.80
C ILE A 492 -0.28 14.11 -1.83
N GLY A 493 -1.15 13.83 -2.79
CA GLY A 493 -1.52 12.47 -3.14
C GLY A 493 -0.53 11.88 -4.15
N VAL A 494 0.02 10.73 -3.87
CA VAL A 494 0.97 10.02 -4.72
C VAL A 494 0.43 8.65 -5.09
N ALA A 495 0.16 8.41 -6.36
CA ALA A 495 -0.33 7.11 -6.85
C ALA A 495 0.78 6.33 -7.55
N MET A 496 0.67 4.99 -7.50
CA MET A 496 1.48 4.08 -8.31
C MET A 496 1.03 4.14 -9.77
N GLY A 497 1.99 4.14 -10.69
CA GLY A 497 1.71 4.33 -12.12
C GLY A 497 1.41 3.04 -12.87
N ARG A 498 2.05 1.93 -12.47
CA ARG A 498 1.90 0.61 -13.09
C ARG A 498 0.85 -0.23 -12.39
N SER A 499 1.00 -0.41 -11.07
CA SER A 499 0.08 -1.20 -10.24
C SER A 499 -1.18 -0.44 -9.86
N GLY A 500 -1.11 0.90 -9.81
CA GLY A 500 -2.22 1.73 -9.36
C GLY A 500 -3.44 1.72 -10.29
N THR A 501 -4.63 1.77 -9.70
CA THR A 501 -5.90 1.91 -10.42
C THR A 501 -6.03 3.27 -11.09
N ASP A 502 -6.85 3.37 -12.14
CA ASP A 502 -7.15 4.65 -12.79
C ASP A 502 -7.73 5.67 -11.82
N VAL A 503 -8.55 5.21 -10.86
CA VAL A 503 -9.18 6.05 -9.85
C VAL A 503 -8.13 6.64 -8.90
N ALA A 504 -7.19 5.84 -8.41
CA ALA A 504 -6.08 6.32 -7.58
C ALA A 504 -5.20 7.29 -8.37
N ARG A 505 -4.83 6.92 -9.61
CA ARG A 505 -4.06 7.81 -10.48
C ARG A 505 -4.78 9.14 -10.71
N GLU A 506 -6.09 9.13 -10.94
CA GLU A 506 -6.86 10.38 -11.17
C GLU A 506 -6.95 11.25 -9.92
N ALA A 507 -7.14 10.66 -8.74
CA ALA A 507 -7.22 11.37 -7.47
C ALA A 507 -5.89 12.02 -7.06
N ALA A 508 -4.77 11.39 -7.40
CA ALA A 508 -3.44 11.81 -6.98
C ALA A 508 -2.95 13.09 -7.68
N THR A 509 -2.13 13.88 -6.97
CA THR A 509 -1.42 15.06 -7.50
C THR A 509 -0.10 14.70 -8.20
N MET A 510 0.47 13.54 -7.85
CA MET A 510 1.67 12.97 -8.44
C MET A 510 1.47 11.47 -8.75
N VAL A 511 2.15 10.96 -9.79
CA VAL A 511 2.13 9.55 -10.15
C VAL A 511 3.57 9.05 -10.34
N LEU A 512 3.92 7.96 -9.67
CA LEU A 512 5.22 7.30 -9.79
C LEU A 512 5.15 6.29 -10.93
N THR A 513 5.74 6.61 -12.07
CA THR A 513 5.65 5.75 -13.27
C THR A 513 6.51 4.48 -13.18
N ASP A 514 7.37 4.38 -12.17
CA ASP A 514 8.21 3.23 -11.84
C ASP A 514 7.71 2.43 -10.62
N ASP A 515 6.63 2.88 -9.96
CA ASP A 515 6.08 2.36 -8.69
C ASP A 515 7.10 2.35 -7.54
N ASN A 516 8.09 3.24 -7.59
CA ASN A 516 9.18 3.24 -6.62
C ASN A 516 8.96 4.31 -5.54
N PHE A 517 8.62 3.86 -4.32
CA PHE A 517 8.46 4.73 -3.15
C PHE A 517 9.69 5.62 -2.88
N ALA A 518 10.91 5.10 -3.11
CA ALA A 518 12.15 5.84 -2.88
C ALA A 518 12.26 7.09 -3.77
N THR A 519 11.54 7.13 -4.87
CA THR A 519 11.52 8.25 -5.81
C THR A 519 10.88 9.51 -5.19
N ILE A 520 9.93 9.35 -4.27
CA ILE A 520 9.31 10.46 -3.51
C ILE A 520 10.35 11.18 -2.65
N VAL A 521 11.26 10.43 -2.04
CA VAL A 521 12.23 10.94 -1.04
C VAL A 521 13.49 11.51 -1.69
N THR A 522 13.84 11.06 -2.89
CA THR A 522 15.08 11.43 -3.59
C THR A 522 15.24 12.94 -3.91
N PRO A 523 14.19 13.71 -4.20
CA PRO A 523 14.33 15.15 -4.48
C PRO A 523 14.91 15.95 -3.31
N ARG A 524 14.56 15.61 -2.07
CA ARG A 524 14.92 16.39 -0.88
C ARG A 524 16.40 16.28 -0.50
N SER A 525 17.02 15.12 -0.67
CA SER A 525 18.41 14.89 -0.26
C SER A 525 19.46 15.66 -1.08
N LYS A 526 19.16 15.99 -2.34
CA LYS A 526 20.08 16.77 -3.21
C LYS A 526 19.85 18.26 -3.18
N GLN A 527 18.66 18.69 -2.73
CA GLN A 527 18.37 20.12 -2.55
C GLN A 527 18.87 20.66 -1.21
N ALA A 528 18.98 19.81 -0.18
CA ALA A 528 19.57 20.18 1.10
C ALA A 528 21.06 20.56 0.98
N ASP A 529 21.80 19.92 0.05
CA ASP A 529 23.22 20.24 -0.19
C ASP A 529 23.45 21.45 -1.12
N GLY A 530 22.44 21.88 -1.88
CA GLY A 530 22.56 22.99 -2.86
C GLY A 530 21.78 24.27 -2.54
N SER A 531 20.78 24.22 -1.65
CA SER A 531 19.93 25.38 -1.31
C SER A 531 20.08 25.86 0.14
N THR A 532 21.16 25.51 0.81
CA THR A 532 21.45 25.88 2.20
C THR A 532 21.53 27.40 2.43
N THR A 533 21.36 28.21 1.40
CA THR A 533 21.41 29.68 1.52
C THR A 533 20.08 30.41 1.46
N MET A 534 18.96 29.74 1.13
CA MET A 534 17.66 30.42 1.07
C MET A 534 16.58 29.94 2.06
N SER A 535 16.69 28.75 2.65
CA SER A 535 15.71 28.26 3.63
C SER A 535 16.22 28.11 5.07
N ALA A 536 17.51 28.43 5.32
CA ALA A 536 18.11 28.32 6.66
C ALA A 536 17.67 29.39 7.65
N SER A 537 16.77 30.34 7.27
CA SER A 537 16.26 31.37 8.17
C SER A 537 14.88 31.06 8.79
N SER A 538 14.26 29.89 8.49
CA SER A 538 12.93 29.59 9.02
C SER A 538 12.80 28.27 9.82
N SER A 539 13.89 27.49 10.00
CA SER A 539 13.79 26.20 10.66
C SER A 539 14.56 26.05 11.98
N SER A 540 14.87 27.14 12.67
CA SER A 540 15.30 27.06 14.07
C SER A 540 14.25 27.72 14.95
N THR A 541 13.58 26.89 15.75
CA THR A 541 12.64 27.19 16.84
C THR A 541 11.15 27.08 16.51
N SER A 542 10.58 25.95 16.80
CA SER A 542 9.28 25.90 17.44
C SER A 542 9.07 24.59 18.19
N SER A 543 9.38 24.60 19.45
CA SER A 543 8.57 23.90 20.46
C SER A 543 7.19 24.57 20.51
N PRO A 544 6.10 23.84 20.76
CA PRO A 544 4.76 24.41 20.78
C PRO A 544 4.54 25.19 22.07
N THR A 545 4.71 26.52 22.03
CA THR A 545 4.27 27.41 23.11
C THR A 545 3.56 28.61 22.52
N ARG A 546 2.29 28.71 22.87
CA ARG A 546 1.34 29.85 22.88
C ARG A 546 1.72 31.14 22.15
N PRO A 547 0.77 31.83 21.53
CA PRO A 547 0.99 33.10 20.82
C PRO A 547 1.30 34.20 21.82
N GLN A 548 2.53 34.73 21.82
CA GLN A 548 2.86 35.99 22.42
C GLN A 548 3.26 37.02 21.36
N ARG A 549 2.51 38.09 21.41
CA ARG A 549 2.66 39.46 20.88
C ARG A 549 3.93 39.77 20.07
N LEU A 550 3.66 40.30 18.89
CA LEU A 550 4.53 41.11 18.05
C LEU A 550 5.35 42.16 18.85
N SER A 551 6.66 42.12 18.74
CA SER A 551 7.48 43.33 18.87
C SER A 551 8.86 43.15 18.23
N ARG A 552 9.18 44.10 17.37
CA ARG A 552 10.49 44.54 16.85
C ARG A 552 11.03 43.82 15.60
N PHE A 553 10.69 44.42 14.46
CA PHE A 553 11.55 44.41 13.28
C PHE A 553 12.59 45.53 13.42
N SER A 554 13.89 45.20 13.33
CA SER A 554 14.97 46.16 13.13
C SER A 554 15.30 46.22 11.63
N SER A 555 15.20 47.39 11.09
CA SER A 555 15.51 47.76 9.72
C SER A 555 17.03 47.71 9.46
N THR A 556 17.45 46.96 8.43
CA THR A 556 18.77 47.13 7.81
C THR A 556 18.57 47.54 6.34
N PRO A 557 19.21 48.60 5.86
CA PRO A 557 19.01 49.10 4.51
C PRO A 557 19.83 48.33 3.49
N PHE A 558 19.21 47.98 2.36
CA PHE A 558 19.89 47.46 1.18
C PHE A 558 20.66 48.57 0.46
N LEU A 559 21.95 48.40 0.37
CA LEU A 559 22.83 49.19 -0.51
C LEU A 559 22.80 48.59 -1.92
N VAL A 560 22.33 49.38 -2.88
CA VAL A 560 22.43 49.06 -4.30
C VAL A 560 23.82 49.51 -4.78
N ALA A 561 24.67 48.55 -5.13
CA ALA A 561 25.90 48.83 -5.85
C ALA A 561 25.65 48.75 -7.36
N GLY A 562 25.72 49.91 -8.02
CA GLY A 562 25.74 49.97 -9.48
C GLY A 562 27.12 49.52 -10.00
N SER A 563 27.13 48.70 -11.02
CA SER A 563 28.31 48.43 -11.86
C SER A 563 27.99 48.79 -13.31
N GLY A 564 28.72 49.75 -13.81
CA GLY A 564 28.68 50.18 -15.21
C GLY A 564 29.35 49.17 -16.13
N CYS A 565 28.89 49.21 -17.36
CA CYS A 565 29.56 48.59 -18.51
C CYS A 565 30.83 49.35 -18.92
N PRO A 566 31.71 48.70 -19.68
CA PRO A 566 31.65 48.85 -21.12
C PRO A 566 31.26 47.54 -21.88
#